data_817f9e272b21fb9e3c25bdd75a2b88e0
#
_entry.id   817f9e272b21fb9e3c25bdd75a2b88e0
#
_cell.length_a   1.000
_cell.length_b   1.000
_cell.length_c   1.000
_cell.angle_alpha   90.00
_cell.angle_beta   90.00
_cell.angle_gamma   90.00
#
_symmetry.space_group_name_H-M   'P 1'
#
loop_
_entity.id
_entity.type
_entity.pdbx_description
1 polymer ?
#
loop_
_entity_poly.entity_id
_entity_poly.type
_entity_poly.pdbx_seq_one_letter_code
_entity_poly.pdbx_strand_id
1 'polypeptide(L)'
;QRWTFMGPYDKRKGKTMEKIFKLKENGTTVRTEILAGLTTFMTMAYIIALNPNLLTGFAVGTPLWNGVFLATCIASAIGTACMAFLANKPFAMAPGMGLNSFFAVVVANIAVINDCDYTSAFQAALVIILIEGIVFLVLTVLKVREKIVEAIPLGVRYGIAPAIGLM
;
A
#
# COMPACT_ATOMS: atom_id res chain seq x y z
N GLN A 1 9.05 38.10 -10.69
CA GLN A 1 9.35 37.58 -12.03
C GLN A 1 8.48 36.35 -12.27
N ARG A 2 7.51 36.48 -13.13
CA ARG A 2 6.49 35.49 -13.50
C ARG A 2 7.09 34.59 -14.57
N TRP A 3 7.39 33.33 -14.25
CA TRP A 3 7.78 32.34 -15.25
C TRP A 3 6.53 31.84 -15.99
N THR A 4 6.23 32.48 -17.10
CA THR A 4 5.22 32.05 -18.07
C THR A 4 5.86 31.08 -19.07
N PHE A 5 5.86 29.79 -18.75
CA PHE A 5 6.01 28.72 -19.74
C PHE A 5 4.69 27.96 -19.86
N MET A 6 3.69 28.57 -20.52
CA MET A 6 2.50 27.89 -20.99
C MET A 6 2.69 27.51 -22.46
N GLY A 7 3.05 26.24 -22.69
CA GLY A 7 2.77 25.60 -23.97
C GLY A 7 1.25 25.39 -24.15
N PRO A 8 0.73 25.18 -25.36
CA PRO A 8 -0.71 25.10 -25.61
C PRO A 8 -1.35 23.95 -24.85
N TYR A 9 -2.04 24.26 -23.77
CA TYR A 9 -2.80 23.33 -22.95
C TYR A 9 -4.04 22.88 -23.74
N ASP A 10 -4.13 21.60 -24.07
CA ASP A 10 -5.31 21.02 -24.73
C ASP A 10 -6.52 21.07 -23.78
N LYS A 11 -7.36 22.08 -24.00
CA LYS A 11 -8.57 22.37 -23.22
C LYS A 11 -9.56 21.19 -23.13
N ARG A 12 -9.47 20.20 -24.04
CA ARG A 12 -10.37 19.02 -24.04
C ARG A 12 -9.94 17.97 -23.02
N LYS A 13 -8.65 17.67 -22.92
CA LYS A 13 -8.11 16.74 -21.91
C LYS A 13 -8.27 17.27 -20.49
N GLY A 14 -8.16 18.59 -20.30
CA GLY A 14 -8.37 19.24 -19.02
C GLY A 14 -9.78 19.10 -18.45
N LYS A 15 -10.81 19.12 -19.30
CA LYS A 15 -12.22 18.98 -18.86
C LYS A 15 -12.55 17.57 -18.35
N THR A 16 -11.97 16.52 -18.93
CA THR A 16 -12.21 15.14 -18.51
C THR A 16 -11.50 14.84 -17.18
N MET A 17 -10.25 15.29 -17.05
CA MET A 17 -9.48 15.16 -15.79
C MET A 17 -10.11 15.95 -14.65
N GLU A 18 -10.61 17.14 -14.93
CA GLU A 18 -11.35 17.98 -13.97
C GLU A 18 -12.58 17.28 -13.42
N LYS A 19 -13.34 16.59 -14.30
CA LYS A 19 -14.56 15.88 -13.93
C LYS A 19 -14.31 14.66 -13.04
N ILE A 20 -13.15 14.00 -13.22
CA ILE A 20 -12.80 12.79 -12.47
C ILE A 20 -12.09 13.14 -11.15
N PHE A 21 -11.12 14.05 -11.19
CA PHE A 21 -10.22 14.30 -10.06
C PHE A 21 -10.48 15.63 -9.33
N LYS A 22 -11.49 16.42 -9.75
CA LYS A 22 -11.90 17.67 -9.08
C LYS A 22 -10.73 18.61 -8.78
N LEU A 23 -9.81 18.78 -9.74
CA LEU A 23 -8.55 19.49 -9.56
C LEU A 23 -8.71 20.93 -9.06
N LYS A 24 -9.78 21.62 -9.50
CA LYS A 24 -10.08 23.00 -9.06
C LYS A 24 -10.59 23.05 -7.63
N GLU A 25 -11.43 22.10 -7.22
CA GLU A 25 -11.88 21.98 -5.83
C GLU A 25 -10.69 21.73 -4.89
N ASN A 26 -9.72 20.93 -5.34
CA ASN A 26 -8.51 20.61 -4.58
C ASN A 26 -7.40 21.67 -4.71
N GLY A 27 -7.60 22.73 -5.48
CA GLY A 27 -6.63 23.82 -5.67
C GLY A 27 -5.32 23.40 -6.34
N THR A 28 -5.34 22.30 -7.12
CA THR A 28 -4.14 21.70 -7.73
C THR A 28 -4.14 21.79 -9.25
N THR A 29 -3.02 21.45 -9.87
CA THR A 29 -2.86 21.37 -11.32
C THR A 29 -2.39 19.98 -11.72
N VAL A 30 -2.71 19.57 -12.96
CA VAL A 30 -2.27 18.24 -13.48
C VAL A 30 -0.76 18.04 -13.35
N ARG A 31 0.04 19.09 -13.58
CA ARG A 31 1.50 19.02 -13.42
C ARG A 31 1.91 18.76 -11.98
N THR A 32 1.28 19.42 -11.03
CA THR A 32 1.54 19.24 -9.60
C THR A 32 1.19 17.83 -9.16
N GLU A 33 0.04 17.31 -9.61
CA GLU A 33 -0.39 15.94 -9.28
C GLU A 33 0.55 14.87 -9.85
N ILE A 34 1.03 15.04 -11.10
CA ILE A 34 1.99 14.11 -11.70
C ILE A 34 3.32 14.13 -10.93
N LEU A 35 3.83 15.31 -10.58
CA LEU A 35 5.07 15.44 -9.82
C LEU A 35 4.93 14.86 -8.41
N ALA A 36 3.81 15.13 -7.74
CA ALA A 36 3.49 14.55 -6.44
C ALA A 36 3.40 13.02 -6.49
N GLY A 37 2.72 12.47 -7.51
CA GLY A 37 2.62 11.04 -7.74
C GLY A 37 3.98 10.39 -8.00
N LEU A 38 4.84 11.02 -8.80
CA LEU A 38 6.19 10.56 -9.06
C LEU A 38 7.04 10.56 -7.78
N THR A 39 6.96 11.63 -6.99
CA THR A 39 7.67 11.74 -5.71
C THR A 39 7.21 10.63 -4.75
N THR A 40 5.90 10.40 -4.63
CA THR A 40 5.34 9.32 -3.81
C THR A 40 5.81 7.95 -4.30
N PHE A 41 5.80 7.71 -5.61
CA PHE A 41 6.33 6.47 -6.18
C PHE A 41 7.81 6.25 -5.84
N MET A 42 8.65 7.27 -6.01
CA MET A 42 10.08 7.18 -5.70
C MET A 42 10.34 6.86 -4.22
N THR A 43 9.56 7.43 -3.30
CA THR A 43 9.68 7.13 -1.86
C THR A 43 9.23 5.73 -1.49
N MET A 44 8.36 5.10 -2.29
CA MET A 44 7.82 3.76 -2.04
C MET A 44 8.47 2.67 -2.91
N ALA A 45 9.28 3.04 -3.90
CA ALA A 45 9.85 2.09 -4.86
C ALA A 45 10.72 1.01 -4.19
N TYR A 46 11.38 1.31 -3.07
CA TYR A 46 12.17 0.34 -2.33
C TYR A 46 11.34 -0.85 -1.80
N ILE A 47 10.04 -0.65 -1.55
CA ILE A 47 9.13 -1.69 -1.03
C ILE A 47 8.99 -2.83 -2.05
N ILE A 48 9.04 -2.53 -3.34
CA ILE A 48 8.94 -3.52 -4.42
C ILE A 48 10.03 -4.59 -4.31
N ALA A 49 11.23 -4.19 -3.92
CA ALA A 49 12.35 -5.12 -3.71
C ALA A 49 12.39 -5.68 -2.29
N LEU A 50 12.13 -4.84 -1.28
CA LEU A 50 12.25 -5.22 0.12
C LEU A 50 11.16 -6.20 0.55
N ASN A 51 9.93 -6.03 0.06
CA ASN A 51 8.81 -6.90 0.43
C ASN A 51 9.03 -8.38 0.07
N PRO A 52 9.37 -8.75 -1.19
CA PRO A 52 9.67 -10.14 -1.50
C PRO A 52 10.89 -10.68 -0.73
N ASN A 53 11.92 -9.85 -0.50
CA ASN A 53 13.08 -10.27 0.30
C ASN A 53 12.69 -10.65 1.73
N LEU A 54 11.87 -9.84 2.39
CA LEU A 54 11.40 -10.14 3.74
C LEU A 54 10.51 -11.39 3.78
N LEU A 55 9.58 -11.51 2.85
CA LEU A 55 8.61 -12.61 2.84
C LEU A 55 9.21 -13.96 2.46
N THR A 56 10.29 -13.99 1.69
CA THR A 56 10.93 -15.23 1.21
C THR A 56 12.25 -15.53 1.90
N GLY A 57 12.59 -14.83 2.98
CA GLY A 57 13.86 -15.03 3.68
C GLY A 57 15.09 -14.71 2.82
N PHE A 58 14.99 -13.69 1.97
CA PHE A 58 16.07 -13.25 1.05
C PHE A 58 16.45 -14.27 -0.05
N ALA A 59 15.57 -15.22 -0.36
CA ALA A 59 15.79 -16.22 -1.41
C ALA A 59 15.58 -15.63 -2.81
N VAL A 60 16.41 -14.66 -3.18
CA VAL A 60 16.34 -13.94 -4.47
C VAL A 60 16.48 -14.91 -5.66
N GLY A 61 15.63 -14.73 -6.68
CA GLY A 61 15.67 -15.54 -7.91
C GLY A 61 14.91 -16.86 -7.82
N THR A 62 14.36 -17.22 -6.67
CA THR A 62 13.48 -18.39 -6.56
C THR A 62 12.11 -18.14 -7.20
N PRO A 63 11.40 -19.19 -7.64
CA PRO A 63 10.02 -19.03 -8.15
C PRO A 63 9.09 -18.35 -7.14
N LEU A 64 9.26 -18.63 -5.86
CA LEU A 64 8.50 -17.99 -4.78
C LEU A 64 8.77 -16.49 -4.70
N TRP A 65 10.04 -16.09 -4.75
CA TRP A 65 10.44 -14.69 -4.74
C TRP A 65 9.83 -13.93 -5.93
N ASN A 66 9.94 -14.48 -7.14
CA ASN A 66 9.37 -13.87 -8.34
C ASN A 66 7.84 -13.75 -8.25
N GLY A 67 7.17 -14.76 -7.70
CA GLY A 67 5.73 -14.72 -7.47
C GLY A 67 5.31 -13.63 -6.49
N VAL A 68 6.00 -13.50 -5.37
CA VAL A 68 5.74 -12.46 -4.36
C VAL A 68 6.05 -11.06 -4.92
N PHE A 69 7.11 -10.92 -5.70
CA PHE A 69 7.45 -9.66 -6.38
C PHE A 69 6.33 -9.19 -7.31
N LEU A 70 5.87 -10.07 -8.22
CA LEU A 70 4.78 -9.75 -9.13
C LEU A 70 3.47 -9.48 -8.39
N ALA A 71 3.14 -10.28 -7.38
CA ALA A 71 1.96 -10.08 -6.55
C ALA A 71 1.99 -8.72 -5.83
N THR A 72 3.14 -8.32 -5.30
CA THR A 72 3.33 -7.02 -4.65
C THR A 72 3.10 -5.87 -5.63
N CYS A 73 3.67 -5.93 -6.83
CA CYS A 73 3.49 -4.91 -7.87
C CYS A 73 2.02 -4.78 -8.29
N ILE A 74 1.37 -5.91 -8.58
CA ILE A 74 -0.03 -5.93 -9.05
C ILE A 74 -0.98 -5.45 -7.96
N ALA A 75 -0.83 -5.96 -6.74
CA ALA A 75 -1.69 -5.58 -5.61
C ALA A 75 -1.56 -4.10 -5.27
N SER A 76 -0.33 -3.56 -5.23
CA SER A 76 -0.08 -2.14 -4.98
C SER A 76 -0.64 -1.25 -6.09
N ALA A 77 -0.52 -1.67 -7.35
CA ALA A 77 -1.08 -0.93 -8.49
C ALA A 77 -2.62 -0.91 -8.44
N ILE A 78 -3.26 -2.06 -8.21
CA ILE A 78 -4.72 -2.16 -8.09
C ILE A 78 -5.21 -1.37 -6.88
N GLY A 79 -4.58 -1.53 -5.72
CA GLY A 79 -4.95 -0.82 -4.49
C GLY A 79 -4.86 0.70 -4.66
N THR A 80 -3.77 1.19 -5.25
CA THR A 80 -3.58 2.61 -5.53
C THR A 80 -4.59 3.13 -6.56
N ALA A 81 -4.88 2.36 -7.61
CA ALA A 81 -5.89 2.72 -8.60
C ALA A 81 -7.30 2.78 -7.97
N CYS A 82 -7.66 1.81 -7.14
CA CYS A 82 -8.93 1.83 -6.41
C CYS A 82 -9.02 3.06 -5.50
N MET A 83 -7.93 3.42 -4.80
CA MET A 83 -7.89 4.60 -3.94
C MET A 83 -8.08 5.89 -4.75
N ALA A 84 -7.44 5.99 -5.91
CA ALA A 84 -7.55 7.15 -6.80
C ALA A 84 -8.95 7.30 -7.40
N PHE A 85 -9.55 6.21 -7.90
CA PHE A 85 -10.81 6.27 -8.64
C PHE A 85 -12.06 6.16 -7.75
N LEU A 86 -12.04 5.31 -6.72
CA LEU A 86 -13.19 5.09 -5.84
C LEU A 86 -13.22 6.09 -4.68
N ALA A 87 -12.09 6.29 -4.02
CA ALA A 87 -12.02 7.19 -2.87
C ALA A 87 -11.65 8.64 -3.24
N ASN A 88 -11.15 8.88 -4.44
CA ASN A 88 -10.63 10.17 -4.91
C ASN A 88 -9.65 10.81 -3.91
N LYS A 89 -8.73 10.00 -3.38
CA LYS A 89 -7.72 10.40 -2.40
C LYS A 89 -6.31 10.14 -2.93
N PRO A 90 -5.36 11.06 -2.73
CA PRO A 90 -3.99 10.95 -3.23
C PRO A 90 -3.11 10.07 -2.33
N PHE A 91 -3.58 8.86 -2.00
CA PHE A 91 -2.82 7.90 -1.19
C PHE A 91 -2.36 6.73 -2.04
N ALA A 92 -1.06 6.45 -2.03
CA ALA A 92 -0.51 5.24 -2.61
C ALA A 92 -0.62 4.09 -1.59
N MET A 93 -0.99 2.91 -2.09
CA MET A 93 -1.16 1.71 -1.29
C MET A 93 0.05 0.80 -1.47
N ALA A 94 0.66 0.41 -0.35
CA ALA A 94 1.76 -0.55 -0.34
C ALA A 94 1.72 -1.42 0.92
N PRO A 95 2.35 -2.61 0.91
CA PRO A 95 2.43 -3.48 2.06
C PRO A 95 3.14 -2.83 3.25
N GLY A 96 2.64 -3.07 4.47
CA GLY A 96 3.25 -2.60 5.71
C GLY A 96 4.40 -3.51 6.14
N MET A 97 5.62 -2.99 6.22
CA MET A 97 6.83 -3.79 6.51
C MET A 97 6.80 -4.50 7.88
N GLY A 98 6.24 -3.86 8.91
CA GLY A 98 6.15 -4.45 10.25
C GLY A 98 5.31 -5.73 10.28
N LEU A 99 4.15 -5.73 9.65
CA LEU A 99 3.29 -6.91 9.53
C LEU A 99 3.92 -7.99 8.66
N ASN A 100 4.60 -7.60 7.58
CA ASN A 100 5.28 -8.54 6.70
C ASN A 100 6.46 -9.24 7.39
N SER A 101 7.21 -8.53 8.22
CA SER A 101 8.26 -9.15 9.04
C SER A 101 7.68 -10.15 10.03
N PHE A 102 6.57 -9.83 10.68
CA PHE A 102 5.86 -10.75 11.55
C PHE A 102 5.37 -12.00 10.80
N PHE A 103 4.79 -11.81 9.61
CA PHE A 103 4.37 -12.91 8.75
C PHE A 103 5.53 -13.83 8.39
N ALA A 104 6.70 -13.31 8.05
CA ALA A 104 7.88 -14.10 7.74
C ALA A 104 8.32 -14.97 8.93
N VAL A 105 8.25 -14.44 10.16
CA VAL A 105 8.52 -15.21 11.39
C VAL A 105 7.48 -16.31 11.58
N VAL A 106 6.20 -16.05 11.33
CA VAL A 106 5.14 -17.06 11.41
C VAL A 106 5.38 -18.19 10.41
N VAL A 107 5.73 -17.87 9.16
CA VAL A 107 6.07 -18.86 8.12
C VAL A 107 7.24 -19.73 8.56
N ALA A 108 8.32 -19.11 9.07
CA ALA A 108 9.49 -19.84 9.56
C ALA A 108 9.13 -20.80 10.72
N ASN A 109 8.30 -20.35 11.66
CA ASN A 109 7.82 -21.20 12.75
C ASN A 109 6.96 -22.37 12.26
N ILE A 110 6.06 -22.15 11.29
CA ILE A 110 5.25 -23.23 10.70
C ILE A 110 6.16 -24.27 10.03
N ALA A 111 7.18 -23.81 9.29
CA ALA A 111 8.13 -24.70 8.62
C ALA A 111 8.89 -25.60 9.64
N VAL A 112 9.34 -25.02 10.75
CA VAL A 112 10.08 -25.73 11.80
C VAL A 112 9.18 -26.70 12.56
N ILE A 113 7.97 -26.29 12.95
CA ILE A 113 7.05 -27.11 13.77
C ILE A 113 6.54 -28.34 12.99
N ASN A 114 6.26 -28.14 11.68
CA ASN A 114 5.69 -29.20 10.84
C ASN A 114 6.75 -29.97 10.02
N ASP A 115 8.01 -29.65 10.18
CA ASP A 115 9.13 -30.24 9.43
C ASP A 115 8.86 -30.22 7.90
N CYS A 116 8.38 -29.08 7.40
CA CYS A 116 8.00 -28.91 6.00
C CYS A 116 8.85 -27.84 5.30
N ASP A 117 8.88 -27.93 3.97
CA ASP A 117 9.57 -26.93 3.16
C ASP A 117 8.96 -25.53 3.34
N TYR A 118 9.81 -24.50 3.27
CA TYR A 118 9.41 -23.09 3.42
C TYR A 118 8.27 -22.70 2.49
N THR A 119 8.26 -23.24 1.26
CA THR A 119 7.21 -22.96 0.27
C THR A 119 5.85 -23.49 0.72
N SER A 120 5.82 -24.70 1.29
CA SER A 120 4.60 -25.30 1.83
C SER A 120 4.09 -24.55 3.06
N ALA A 121 5.00 -24.14 3.96
CA ALA A 121 4.67 -23.32 5.11
C ALA A 121 4.12 -21.95 4.69
N PHE A 122 4.70 -21.36 3.64
CA PHE A 122 4.23 -20.10 3.07
C PHE A 122 2.80 -20.21 2.52
N GLN A 123 2.49 -21.28 1.79
CA GLN A 123 1.15 -21.53 1.29
C GLN A 123 0.12 -21.69 2.42
N ALA A 124 0.47 -22.42 3.49
CA ALA A 124 -0.38 -22.55 4.66
C ALA A 124 -0.62 -21.19 5.36
N ALA A 125 0.42 -20.37 5.48
CA ALA A 125 0.32 -19.03 6.04
C ALA A 125 -0.54 -18.08 5.18
N LEU A 126 -0.54 -18.24 3.85
CA LEU A 126 -1.43 -17.46 2.96
C LEU A 126 -2.92 -17.74 3.24
N VAL A 127 -3.27 -18.97 3.60
CA VAL A 127 -4.66 -19.31 4.00
C VAL A 127 -5.06 -18.55 5.26
N ILE A 128 -4.15 -18.40 6.21
CA ILE A 128 -4.39 -17.61 7.44
C ILE A 128 -4.65 -16.15 7.09
N ILE A 129 -3.84 -15.55 6.21
CA ILE A 129 -4.06 -14.17 5.74
C ILE A 129 -5.40 -14.02 5.02
N LEU A 130 -5.80 -15.00 4.22
CA LEU A 130 -7.09 -14.95 3.53
C LEU A 130 -8.24 -14.92 4.53
N ILE A 131 -8.20 -15.75 5.56
CA ILE A 131 -9.19 -15.76 6.64
C ILE A 131 -9.19 -14.41 7.39
N GLU A 132 -8.01 -13.90 7.74
CA GLU A 132 -7.84 -12.59 8.37
C GLU A 132 -8.46 -11.47 7.51
N GLY A 133 -8.21 -11.49 6.21
CA GLY A 133 -8.79 -10.52 5.26
C GLY A 133 -10.31 -10.55 5.21
N ILE A 134 -10.91 -11.75 5.25
CA ILE A 134 -12.37 -11.90 5.31
C ILE A 134 -12.92 -11.36 6.63
N VAL A 135 -12.30 -11.71 7.76
CA VAL A 135 -12.69 -11.20 9.09
C VAL A 135 -12.59 -9.68 9.11
N PHE A 136 -11.51 -9.11 8.59
CA PHE A 136 -11.33 -7.67 8.51
C PHE A 136 -12.41 -6.98 7.65
N LEU A 137 -12.79 -7.58 6.52
CA LEU A 137 -13.90 -7.10 5.69
C LEU A 137 -15.21 -7.07 6.46
N VAL A 138 -15.54 -8.15 7.15
CA VAL A 138 -16.76 -8.25 7.97
C VAL A 138 -16.77 -7.18 9.06
N LEU A 139 -15.66 -7.00 9.79
CA LEU A 139 -15.54 -5.98 10.84
C LEU A 139 -15.67 -4.55 10.28
N THR A 140 -15.19 -4.33 9.07
CA THR A 140 -15.29 -3.03 8.38
C THR A 140 -16.72 -2.72 7.99
N VAL A 141 -17.45 -3.70 7.45
CA VAL A 141 -18.89 -3.55 7.11
C VAL A 141 -19.73 -3.30 8.36
N LEU A 142 -19.41 -3.96 9.47
CA LEU A 142 -20.08 -3.77 10.77
C LEU A 142 -19.70 -2.45 11.47
N LYS A 143 -18.84 -1.60 10.86
CA LYS A 143 -18.36 -0.33 11.43
C LYS A 143 -17.67 -0.47 12.80
N VAL A 144 -17.26 -1.67 13.18
CA VAL A 144 -16.54 -1.91 14.43
C VAL A 144 -15.21 -1.17 14.43
N ARG A 145 -14.55 -1.08 13.27
CA ARG A 145 -13.28 -0.37 13.10
C ARG A 145 -13.40 1.12 13.47
N GLU A 146 -14.49 1.79 13.08
CA GLU A 146 -14.71 3.21 13.41
C GLU A 146 -14.77 3.40 14.92
N LYS A 147 -15.52 2.54 15.63
CA LYS A 147 -15.62 2.57 17.11
C LYS A 147 -14.28 2.33 17.81
N ILE A 148 -13.46 1.39 17.28
CA ILE A 148 -12.12 1.13 17.82
C ILE A 148 -11.22 2.37 17.65
N VAL A 149 -11.24 3.00 16.49
CA VAL A 149 -10.44 4.20 16.22
C VAL A 149 -10.90 5.38 17.08
N GLU A 150 -12.21 5.53 17.31
CA GLU A 150 -12.75 6.57 18.18
C GLU A 150 -12.38 6.35 19.67
N ALA A 151 -12.27 5.09 20.09
CA ALA A 151 -11.86 4.73 21.45
C ALA A 151 -10.38 5.05 21.76
N ILE A 152 -9.55 5.26 20.74
CA ILE A 152 -8.13 5.61 20.94
C ILE A 152 -8.02 7.06 21.44
N PRO A 153 -7.39 7.30 22.60
CA PRO A 153 -7.17 8.65 23.12
C PRO A 153 -6.41 9.54 22.13
N LEU A 154 -6.77 10.80 22.05
CA LEU A 154 -6.17 11.79 21.13
C LEU A 154 -4.64 11.87 21.26
N GLY A 155 -4.10 11.77 22.48
CA GLY A 155 -2.65 11.78 22.72
C GLY A 155 -1.92 10.64 22.04
N VAL A 156 -2.50 9.44 22.05
CA VAL A 156 -1.93 8.26 21.34
C VAL A 156 -2.00 8.46 19.82
N ARG A 157 -3.11 9.01 19.33
CA ARG A 157 -3.30 9.31 17.90
C ARG A 157 -2.24 10.26 17.35
N TYR A 158 -1.90 11.32 18.10
CA TYR A 158 -0.85 12.26 17.71
C TYR A 158 0.57 11.67 17.86
N GLY A 159 0.76 10.70 18.77
CA GLY A 159 2.04 10.03 18.97
C GLY A 159 2.40 8.99 17.91
N ILE A 160 1.42 8.44 17.18
CA ILE A 160 1.65 7.36 16.18
C ILE A 160 2.55 7.85 15.03
N ALA A 161 2.28 9.01 14.47
CA ALA A 161 3.04 9.53 13.34
C ALA A 161 4.53 9.79 13.66
N PRO A 162 4.89 10.48 14.77
CA PRO A 162 6.29 10.60 15.16
C PRO A 162 6.93 9.26 15.53
N ALA A 163 6.19 8.35 16.17
CA ALA A 163 6.72 7.03 16.51
C ALA A 163 7.12 6.20 15.27
N ILE A 164 6.29 6.24 14.22
CA ILE A 164 6.61 5.57 12.93
C ILE A 164 7.81 6.24 12.26
N GLY A 165 7.96 7.56 12.38
CA GLY A 165 9.09 8.28 11.78
C GLY A 165 10.43 8.08 12.50
N LEU A 166 10.42 7.62 13.76
CA LEU A 166 11.61 7.33 14.55
C LEU A 166 12.05 5.85 14.46
N MET A 167 11.25 4.99 13.86
CA MET A 167 11.51 3.57 13.67
C MET A 167 12.30 3.31 12.37
#